data_0cbe3f65f6673b1bbbef0e53cad094dc
#
_entry.id   0cbe3f65f6673b1bbbef0e53cad094dc
#
_cell.length_a   1.000
_cell.length_b   1.000
_cell.length_c   1.000
_cell.angle_alpha   90.00
_cell.angle_beta   90.00
_cell.angle_gamma   90.00
#
_symmetry.space_group_name_H-M   'P 1'
#
loop_
_entity.id
_entity.type
_entity.pdbx_description
1 polymer ?
#
loop_
_entity_poly.entity_id
_entity_poly.type
_entity_poly.pdbx_seq_one_letter_code
_entity_poly.pdbx_strand_id
1 'polypeptide(L)'
;MIRSFISLTIIILFLSRCTTPIQTPNELFGHKEIISHEKIAPDSTHFKDAWLIFFEQPIDHNNLELGTFKQRIWLSHLDKEAPVICVTEGYSAKRNYTSELAQLLKANQIIIEHRYFAESRPDSLNWQYLTVEQAAADHHRIIQFFKKFYSKKWLTTGIRKGGQTAIFHRAFYLDDVDLSVPYVAPINLSREDHRLFDFFMNVGTPEERAKIESFQQNVLMKRDEIMPLFKTYAKDKNYTFRMGYDKAFDLVVLEYTFSFWQWGSNIEDIPTNDATANELFNHLKEGSDVGYVSDQSWNDIKPFFFQAYKELGYYAYVPGKLSPLLKGYHSDTISSSMFAPGGDTLTFQPTMQLVMQQLQQFNPEIIAIIGQNDPWGSTSIINSKLTNTMRAVAPEGSHLTRIRTLPLETQNTVIEKINEIMYE
;
A
#
# COMPACT_ATOMS: atom_id res chain seq x y z
N MET A 1 -34.79 -74.02 -14.40
CA MET A 1 -34.25 -72.85 -15.14
C MET A 1 -33.53 -71.91 -14.12
N ILE A 2 -32.22 -72.08 -13.98
CA ILE A 2 -31.40 -71.32 -13.04
C ILE A 2 -30.78 -70.20 -13.86
N ARG A 3 -31.11 -68.92 -13.57
CA ARG A 3 -30.49 -67.72 -14.16
C ARG A 3 -29.31 -67.33 -13.29
N SER A 4 -28.08 -67.55 -13.81
CA SER A 4 -26.84 -66.97 -13.24
C SER A 4 -26.77 -65.45 -13.50
N PHE A 5 -26.67 -64.65 -12.45
CA PHE A 5 -26.29 -63.26 -12.52
C PHE A 5 -24.77 -63.15 -12.47
N ILE A 6 -24.14 -62.72 -13.55
CA ILE A 6 -22.72 -62.37 -13.58
C ILE A 6 -22.62 -60.90 -13.13
N SER A 7 -22.06 -60.70 -11.95
CA SER A 7 -21.77 -59.35 -11.39
C SER A 7 -20.45 -58.88 -11.98
N LEU A 8 -20.50 -57.85 -12.82
CA LEU A 8 -19.32 -57.23 -13.41
C LEU A 8 -18.80 -56.15 -12.44
N THR A 9 -17.74 -56.44 -11.69
CA THR A 9 -17.06 -55.51 -10.81
C THR A 9 -16.12 -54.64 -11.64
N ILE A 10 -16.49 -53.38 -11.86
CA ILE A 10 -15.63 -52.36 -12.50
C ILE A 10 -14.64 -51.88 -11.47
N ILE A 11 -13.38 -52.28 -11.58
CA ILE A 11 -12.27 -51.72 -10.79
C ILE A 11 -11.85 -50.40 -11.44
N ILE A 12 -12.25 -49.28 -10.83
CA ILE A 12 -11.76 -47.97 -11.21
C ILE A 12 -10.35 -47.78 -10.59
N LEU A 13 -9.33 -47.98 -11.41
CA LEU A 13 -7.95 -47.64 -11.06
C LEU A 13 -7.82 -46.09 -11.00
N PHE A 14 -7.82 -45.54 -9.79
CA PHE A 14 -7.35 -44.19 -9.57
C PHE A 14 -5.83 -44.17 -9.84
N LEU A 15 -5.43 -43.75 -11.02
CA LEU A 15 -4.05 -43.34 -11.30
C LEU A 15 -3.76 -42.07 -10.54
N SER A 16 -3.32 -42.17 -9.28
CA SER A 16 -2.66 -41.08 -8.57
C SER A 16 -1.41 -40.72 -9.37
N ARG A 17 -1.46 -39.65 -10.14
CA ARG A 17 -0.23 -39.04 -10.65
C ARG A 17 0.59 -38.59 -9.45
N CYS A 18 1.57 -39.41 -9.03
CA CYS A 18 2.65 -38.96 -8.17
C CYS A 18 3.40 -37.86 -8.92
N THR A 19 3.03 -36.62 -8.71
CA THR A 19 3.86 -35.46 -9.09
C THR A 19 5.09 -35.50 -8.19
N THR A 20 6.27 -35.67 -8.78
CA THR A 20 7.53 -35.54 -8.05
C THR A 20 7.56 -34.17 -7.36
N PRO A 21 7.91 -34.10 -6.06
CA PRO A 21 8.00 -32.83 -5.37
C PRO A 21 8.99 -31.91 -6.07
N ILE A 22 8.60 -30.67 -6.29
CA ILE A 22 9.48 -29.62 -6.85
C ILE A 22 10.69 -29.45 -5.93
N GLN A 23 11.91 -29.60 -6.47
CA GLN A 23 13.14 -29.58 -5.68
C GLN A 23 13.90 -28.24 -5.77
N THR A 24 13.74 -27.52 -6.86
CA THR A 24 14.43 -26.24 -7.09
C THR A 24 13.45 -25.18 -7.59
N PRO A 25 13.70 -23.88 -7.34
CA PRO A 25 12.88 -22.80 -7.89
C PRO A 25 12.79 -22.83 -9.42
N ASN A 26 13.85 -23.32 -10.10
CA ASN A 26 13.88 -23.41 -11.56
C ASN A 26 12.82 -24.36 -12.13
N GLU A 27 12.39 -25.37 -11.37
CA GLU A 27 11.32 -26.29 -11.78
C GLU A 27 9.95 -25.59 -11.81
N LEU A 28 9.76 -24.52 -10.99
CA LEU A 28 8.56 -23.68 -11.02
C LEU A 28 8.46 -22.92 -12.35
N PHE A 29 9.59 -22.53 -12.93
CA PHE A 29 9.61 -21.66 -14.11
C PHE A 29 9.16 -22.37 -15.40
N GLY A 30 9.06 -23.71 -15.39
CA GLY A 30 8.45 -24.50 -16.48
C GLY A 30 6.93 -24.50 -16.48
N HIS A 31 6.26 -23.94 -15.47
CA HIS A 31 4.81 -23.88 -15.42
C HIS A 31 4.24 -22.78 -16.33
N LYS A 32 3.06 -23.04 -16.89
CA LYS A 32 2.39 -22.14 -17.86
C LYS A 32 2.06 -20.76 -17.31
N GLU A 33 1.92 -20.64 -15.99
CA GLU A 33 1.64 -19.38 -15.30
C GLU A 33 2.85 -18.43 -15.32
N ILE A 34 4.05 -18.92 -15.61
CA ILE A 34 5.27 -18.11 -15.73
C ILE A 34 5.47 -17.70 -17.19
N ILE A 35 5.19 -16.44 -17.51
CA ILE A 35 5.37 -15.90 -18.87
C ILE A 35 6.86 -15.80 -19.21
N SER A 36 7.65 -15.27 -18.26
CA SER A 36 9.09 -15.14 -18.37
C SER A 36 9.74 -15.01 -17.01
N HIS A 37 11.01 -15.34 -16.94
CA HIS A 37 11.84 -15.13 -15.76
C HIS A 37 13.27 -14.76 -16.16
N GLU A 38 13.92 -14.00 -15.30
CA GLU A 38 15.33 -13.60 -15.45
C GLU A 38 16.01 -13.73 -14.10
N LYS A 39 17.16 -14.41 -14.07
CA LYS A 39 18.00 -14.46 -12.86
C LYS A 39 18.71 -13.13 -12.69
N ILE A 40 18.59 -12.53 -11.51
CA ILE A 40 19.20 -11.25 -11.15
C ILE A 40 20.19 -11.45 -10.01
N ALA A 41 21.02 -10.44 -9.75
CA ALA A 41 21.90 -10.44 -8.58
C ALA A 41 21.07 -10.39 -7.29
N PRO A 42 21.22 -11.35 -6.37
CA PRO A 42 20.60 -11.29 -5.06
C PRO A 42 21.29 -10.28 -4.14
N ASP A 43 20.61 -9.87 -3.09
CA ASP A 43 21.29 -9.36 -1.89
C ASP A 43 21.97 -10.56 -1.20
N SER A 44 23.23 -10.78 -1.51
CA SER A 44 23.99 -11.96 -1.05
C SER A 44 24.22 -12.03 0.46
N THR A 45 23.88 -10.97 1.20
CA THR A 45 23.91 -10.98 2.67
C THR A 45 22.73 -11.74 3.26
N HIS A 46 21.65 -11.89 2.47
CA HIS A 46 20.41 -12.52 2.92
C HIS A 46 19.90 -13.66 2.03
N PHE A 47 20.19 -13.63 0.72
CA PHE A 47 19.62 -14.58 -0.24
C PHE A 47 20.71 -15.28 -1.07
N LYS A 48 20.44 -16.53 -1.45
CA LYS A 48 21.32 -17.32 -2.34
C LYS A 48 21.08 -16.98 -3.82
N ASP A 49 19.82 -16.79 -4.19
CA ASP A 49 19.38 -16.53 -5.56
C ASP A 49 18.24 -15.52 -5.60
N ALA A 50 18.10 -14.83 -6.74
CA ALA A 50 16.98 -13.94 -7.00
C ALA A 50 16.56 -13.94 -8.48
N TRP A 51 15.27 -13.68 -8.73
CA TRP A 51 14.69 -13.62 -10.07
C TRP A 51 13.68 -12.49 -10.18
N LEU A 52 13.65 -11.88 -11.35
CA LEU A 52 12.52 -11.12 -11.87
C LEU A 52 11.63 -12.11 -12.62
N ILE A 53 10.34 -12.14 -12.29
CA ILE A 53 9.35 -13.05 -12.86
C ILE A 53 8.18 -12.24 -13.39
N PHE A 54 7.67 -12.59 -14.57
CA PHE A 54 6.38 -12.16 -15.05
C PHE A 54 5.39 -13.32 -14.99
N PHE A 55 4.36 -13.14 -14.17
CA PHE A 55 3.33 -14.12 -13.90
C PHE A 55 2.04 -13.78 -14.66
N GLU A 56 1.40 -14.78 -15.25
CA GLU A 56 0.13 -14.61 -15.95
C GLU A 56 -1.03 -14.45 -14.95
N GLN A 57 -1.74 -13.32 -15.05
CA GLN A 57 -2.93 -13.04 -14.25
C GLN A 57 -4.16 -12.80 -15.10
N PRO A 58 -5.34 -13.29 -14.72
CA PRO A 58 -6.60 -12.91 -15.36
C PRO A 58 -6.87 -11.41 -15.21
N ILE A 59 -7.42 -10.79 -16.25
CA ILE A 59 -7.97 -9.43 -16.15
C ILE A 59 -9.11 -9.42 -15.13
N ASP A 60 -9.99 -10.42 -15.19
CA ASP A 60 -11.07 -10.66 -14.24
C ASP A 60 -11.03 -12.11 -13.76
N HIS A 61 -10.86 -12.31 -12.44
CA HIS A 61 -10.84 -13.64 -11.84
C HIS A 61 -12.21 -14.35 -11.89
N ASN A 62 -13.28 -13.59 -12.10
CA ASN A 62 -14.65 -14.14 -12.23
C ASN A 62 -15.02 -14.46 -13.69
N ASN A 63 -14.24 -13.95 -14.67
CA ASN A 63 -14.47 -14.21 -16.10
C ASN A 63 -13.15 -14.34 -16.85
N LEU A 64 -12.63 -15.55 -16.93
CA LEU A 64 -11.33 -15.84 -17.56
C LEU A 64 -11.30 -15.62 -19.09
N GLU A 65 -12.46 -15.49 -19.74
CA GLU A 65 -12.56 -15.23 -21.20
C GLU A 65 -12.10 -13.82 -21.58
N LEU A 66 -12.00 -12.90 -20.62
CA LEU A 66 -11.54 -11.54 -20.84
C LEU A 66 -10.02 -11.43 -21.10
N GLY A 67 -9.31 -12.57 -21.02
CA GLY A 67 -7.87 -12.64 -21.23
C GLY A 67 -7.05 -12.37 -19.97
N THR A 68 -5.76 -12.21 -20.18
CA THR A 68 -4.77 -12.13 -19.12
C THR A 68 -3.87 -10.90 -19.27
N PHE A 69 -3.13 -10.57 -18.23
CA PHE A 69 -2.04 -9.62 -18.24
C PHE A 69 -0.83 -10.20 -17.51
N LYS A 70 0.35 -9.63 -17.72
CA LYS A 70 1.57 -10.00 -17.00
C LYS A 70 1.68 -9.23 -15.71
N GLN A 71 1.96 -9.90 -14.59
CA GLN A 71 2.22 -9.28 -13.29
C GLN A 71 3.67 -9.47 -12.88
N ARG A 72 4.35 -8.39 -12.49
CA ARG A 72 5.75 -8.41 -12.06
C ARG A 72 5.87 -8.95 -10.66
N ILE A 73 6.81 -9.87 -10.47
CA ILE A 73 7.18 -10.47 -9.19
C ILE A 73 8.71 -10.45 -9.06
N TRP A 74 9.21 -10.15 -7.87
CA TRP A 74 10.59 -10.39 -7.51
C TRP A 74 10.63 -11.54 -6.49
N LEU A 75 11.33 -12.62 -6.84
CA LEU A 75 11.59 -13.74 -5.95
C LEU A 75 13.01 -13.67 -5.45
N SER A 76 13.21 -13.67 -4.13
CA SER A 76 14.51 -13.81 -3.47
C SER A 76 14.49 -15.08 -2.62
N HIS A 77 15.34 -16.05 -2.99
CA HIS A 77 15.39 -17.38 -2.40
C HIS A 77 16.56 -17.50 -1.43
N LEU A 78 16.27 -17.93 -0.23
CA LEU A 78 17.24 -18.30 0.79
C LEU A 78 17.33 -19.83 0.95
N ASP A 79 16.22 -20.47 1.31
CA ASP A 79 16.15 -21.89 1.57
C ASP A 79 14.71 -22.39 1.43
N LYS A 80 14.51 -23.59 0.87
CA LYS A 80 13.19 -24.21 0.73
C LYS A 80 12.48 -24.40 2.07
N GLU A 81 13.25 -24.66 3.12
CA GLU A 81 12.77 -24.93 4.48
C GLU A 81 12.62 -23.64 5.33
N ALA A 82 12.95 -22.49 4.77
CA ALA A 82 12.69 -21.20 5.42
C ALA A 82 11.27 -20.70 5.18
N PRO A 83 10.70 -19.89 6.10
CA PRO A 83 9.40 -19.24 5.87
C PRO A 83 9.42 -18.29 4.68
N VAL A 84 8.26 -17.83 4.25
CA VAL A 84 8.11 -16.90 3.11
C VAL A 84 7.46 -15.60 3.53
N ILE A 85 8.11 -14.50 3.19
CA ILE A 85 7.56 -13.16 3.29
C ILE A 85 7.00 -12.74 1.94
N CYS A 86 5.70 -12.59 1.85
CA CYS A 86 5.02 -12.05 0.69
C CYS A 86 4.80 -10.54 0.89
N VAL A 87 5.59 -9.73 0.20
CA VAL A 87 5.46 -8.27 0.22
C VAL A 87 4.40 -7.87 -0.81
N THR A 88 3.26 -7.44 -0.31
CA THR A 88 2.15 -6.94 -1.13
C THR A 88 2.36 -5.45 -1.38
N GLU A 89 2.88 -5.09 -2.56
CA GLU A 89 2.99 -3.69 -2.93
C GLU A 89 1.61 -3.08 -3.20
N GLY A 90 1.46 -1.82 -2.85
CA GLY A 90 0.24 -1.09 -3.18
C GLY A 90 0.34 -0.35 -4.51
N TYR A 91 1.53 -0.28 -5.07
CA TYR A 91 1.93 0.51 -6.22
C TYR A 91 2.87 -0.29 -7.13
N SER A 92 3.74 0.42 -7.85
CA SER A 92 4.81 -0.19 -8.64
C SER A 92 5.91 -0.79 -7.77
N ALA A 93 6.39 -1.98 -8.14
CA ALA A 93 7.57 -2.64 -7.57
C ALA A 93 8.74 -2.54 -8.55
N LYS A 94 9.35 -1.37 -8.67
CA LYS A 94 10.37 -1.09 -9.70
C LYS A 94 11.71 -1.79 -9.46
N ARG A 95 11.95 -2.31 -8.24
CA ARG A 95 13.21 -2.96 -7.85
C ARG A 95 12.99 -4.08 -6.85
N ASN A 96 13.90 -5.04 -6.83
CA ASN A 96 14.05 -5.95 -5.71
C ASN A 96 14.74 -5.23 -4.53
N TYR A 97 14.30 -5.54 -3.31
CA TYR A 97 14.92 -5.05 -2.07
C TYR A 97 14.70 -6.08 -0.95
N THR A 98 15.48 -6.01 0.11
CA THR A 98 15.31 -6.89 1.28
C THR A 98 14.46 -6.21 2.33
N SER A 99 13.29 -6.77 2.64
CA SER A 99 12.40 -6.23 3.68
C SER A 99 12.94 -6.48 5.09
N GLU A 100 12.52 -5.63 6.04
CA GLU A 100 12.87 -5.80 7.46
C GLU A 100 12.49 -7.19 7.99
N LEU A 101 11.31 -7.70 7.61
CA LEU A 101 10.83 -9.01 8.04
C LEU A 101 11.61 -10.17 7.42
N ALA A 102 12.06 -10.05 6.16
CA ALA A 102 12.89 -11.07 5.55
C ALA A 102 14.25 -11.20 6.25
N GLN A 103 14.83 -10.06 6.66
CA GLN A 103 16.05 -10.03 7.46
C GLN A 103 15.83 -10.63 8.85
N LEU A 104 14.78 -10.19 9.54
CA LEU A 104 14.45 -10.60 10.90
C LEU A 104 14.23 -12.10 11.01
N LEU A 105 13.47 -12.68 10.07
CA LEU A 105 13.07 -14.08 10.07
C LEU A 105 13.99 -14.98 9.25
N LYS A 106 15.05 -14.45 8.63
CA LYS A 106 15.88 -15.23 7.69
C LYS A 106 15.00 -16.03 6.72
N ALA A 107 14.10 -15.32 6.04
CA ALA A 107 13.03 -15.89 5.23
C ALA A 107 13.29 -15.72 3.74
N ASN A 108 12.65 -16.55 2.91
CA ASN A 108 12.47 -16.24 1.49
C ASN A 108 11.57 -15.02 1.32
N GLN A 109 11.67 -14.32 0.19
CA GLN A 109 10.85 -13.14 -0.06
C GLN A 109 10.28 -13.13 -1.46
N ILE A 110 9.02 -12.77 -1.57
CA ILE A 110 8.31 -12.54 -2.83
C ILE A 110 7.71 -11.14 -2.78
N ILE A 111 8.15 -10.23 -3.67
CA ILE A 111 7.56 -8.89 -3.82
C ILE A 111 6.64 -8.92 -5.02
N ILE A 112 5.38 -8.51 -4.84
CA ILE A 112 4.34 -8.54 -5.88
C ILE A 112 3.94 -7.11 -6.22
N GLU A 113 4.17 -6.70 -7.47
CA GLU A 113 3.68 -5.43 -8.00
C GLU A 113 2.15 -5.44 -8.09
N HIS A 114 1.52 -4.35 -7.67
CA HIS A 114 0.06 -4.26 -7.72
C HIS A 114 -0.44 -4.14 -9.17
N ARG A 115 -1.59 -4.80 -9.48
CA ARG A 115 -2.24 -4.66 -10.79
C ARG A 115 -2.44 -3.19 -11.16
N TYR A 116 -2.36 -2.85 -12.44
CA TYR A 116 -2.47 -1.51 -13.04
C TYR A 116 -1.28 -0.58 -12.79
N PHE A 117 -0.21 -1.05 -12.14
CA PHE A 117 1.01 -0.26 -11.93
C PHE A 117 2.16 -0.76 -12.80
N ALA A 118 2.98 0.16 -13.24
CA ALA A 118 4.19 -0.04 -14.05
C ALA A 118 4.03 -1.16 -15.10
N GLU A 119 4.71 -2.30 -14.95
CA GLU A 119 4.65 -3.44 -15.87
C GLU A 119 3.43 -4.35 -15.67
N SER A 120 2.74 -4.24 -14.52
CA SER A 120 1.59 -5.08 -14.16
C SER A 120 0.28 -4.49 -14.65
N ARG A 121 0.24 -4.10 -15.94
CA ARG A 121 -0.92 -3.45 -16.58
C ARG A 121 -1.50 -4.33 -17.66
N PRO A 122 -2.85 -4.50 -17.72
CA PRO A 122 -3.52 -4.98 -18.92
C PRO A 122 -3.26 -4.02 -20.11
N ASP A 123 -3.20 -4.54 -21.32
CA ASP A 123 -3.03 -3.73 -22.54
C ASP A 123 -4.13 -2.69 -22.71
N SER A 124 -5.37 -3.03 -22.33
CA SER A 124 -6.49 -2.11 -22.24
C SER A 124 -6.84 -1.83 -20.78
N LEU A 125 -6.73 -0.55 -20.39
CA LEU A 125 -7.04 -0.12 -19.03
C LEU A 125 -8.55 0.05 -18.84
N ASN A 126 -9.26 -1.06 -18.60
CA ASN A 126 -10.63 -1.00 -18.14
C ASN A 126 -10.65 -0.92 -16.60
N TRP A 127 -10.92 0.26 -16.08
CA TRP A 127 -10.87 0.58 -14.66
C TRP A 127 -11.81 -0.28 -13.78
N GLN A 128 -12.87 -0.86 -14.36
CA GLN A 128 -13.80 -1.72 -13.60
C GLN A 128 -13.14 -2.94 -12.96
N TYR A 129 -12.00 -3.41 -13.49
CA TYR A 129 -11.26 -4.55 -12.96
C TYR A 129 -10.14 -4.17 -11.99
N LEU A 130 -9.97 -2.88 -11.70
CA LEU A 130 -9.10 -2.42 -10.62
C LEU A 130 -9.90 -2.32 -9.33
N THR A 131 -10.20 -3.47 -8.74
CA THR A 131 -10.93 -3.57 -7.47
C THR A 131 -10.07 -4.21 -6.38
N VAL A 132 -10.48 -4.02 -5.14
CA VAL A 132 -9.85 -4.64 -3.95
C VAL A 132 -9.92 -6.17 -4.07
N GLU A 133 -11.08 -6.71 -4.47
CA GLU A 133 -11.30 -8.15 -4.63
C GLU A 133 -10.38 -8.76 -5.71
N GLN A 134 -10.29 -8.12 -6.87
CA GLN A 134 -9.42 -8.57 -7.97
C GLN A 134 -7.94 -8.55 -7.56
N ALA A 135 -7.51 -7.51 -6.83
CA ALA A 135 -6.15 -7.41 -6.33
C ALA A 135 -5.85 -8.49 -5.26
N ALA A 136 -6.79 -8.78 -4.37
CA ALA A 136 -6.65 -9.87 -3.40
C ALA A 136 -6.52 -11.23 -4.11
N ALA A 137 -7.33 -11.47 -5.16
CA ALA A 137 -7.29 -12.70 -5.94
C ALA A 137 -5.96 -12.87 -6.70
N ASP A 138 -5.32 -11.79 -7.17
CA ASP A 138 -3.97 -11.86 -7.74
C ASP A 138 -2.97 -12.41 -6.73
N HIS A 139 -2.96 -11.85 -5.51
CA HIS A 139 -2.05 -12.30 -4.45
C HIS A 139 -2.32 -13.74 -4.05
N HIS A 140 -3.59 -14.11 -3.88
CA HIS A 140 -4.00 -15.49 -3.61
C HIS A 140 -3.41 -16.45 -4.65
N ARG A 141 -3.60 -16.16 -5.92
CA ARG A 141 -3.15 -17.03 -7.01
C ARG A 141 -1.63 -17.21 -7.04
N ILE A 142 -0.87 -16.13 -6.78
CA ILE A 142 0.59 -16.16 -6.68
C ILE A 142 1.03 -16.97 -5.44
N ILE A 143 0.44 -16.72 -4.28
CA ILE A 143 0.75 -17.45 -3.04
C ILE A 143 0.50 -18.94 -3.22
N GLN A 144 -0.67 -19.33 -3.75
CA GLN A 144 -1.00 -20.75 -4.02
C GLN A 144 -0.04 -21.39 -5.04
N PHE A 145 0.45 -20.61 -6.00
CA PHE A 145 1.44 -21.09 -6.95
C PHE A 145 2.77 -21.41 -6.27
N PHE A 146 3.32 -20.48 -5.49
CA PHE A 146 4.61 -20.66 -4.83
C PHE A 146 4.54 -21.63 -3.63
N LYS A 147 3.39 -21.83 -3.01
CA LYS A 147 3.17 -22.88 -1.99
C LYS A 147 3.42 -24.30 -2.51
N LYS A 148 3.40 -24.53 -3.83
CA LYS A 148 3.81 -25.80 -4.43
C LYS A 148 5.27 -26.13 -4.15
N PHE A 149 6.10 -25.11 -3.89
CA PHE A 149 7.52 -25.24 -3.61
C PHE A 149 7.88 -24.92 -2.16
N TYR A 150 7.34 -23.83 -1.60
CA TYR A 150 7.60 -23.39 -0.22
C TYR A 150 6.46 -23.86 0.70
N SER A 151 6.73 -24.92 1.47
CA SER A 151 5.72 -25.57 2.32
C SER A 151 5.70 -25.06 3.78
N LYS A 152 6.60 -24.17 4.16
CA LYS A 152 6.68 -23.60 5.52
C LYS A 152 5.68 -22.45 5.71
N LYS A 153 5.73 -21.81 6.86
CA LYS A 153 4.88 -20.68 7.23
C LYS A 153 5.00 -19.50 6.28
N TRP A 154 3.90 -18.82 6.07
CA TRP A 154 3.79 -17.66 5.20
C TRP A 154 3.32 -16.42 5.95
N LEU A 155 3.88 -15.27 5.59
CA LEU A 155 3.49 -13.98 6.13
C LEU A 155 3.29 -12.98 4.98
N THR A 156 2.19 -12.20 5.04
CA THR A 156 2.02 -11.04 4.16
C THR A 156 2.41 -9.76 4.87
N THR A 157 3.03 -8.84 4.14
CA THR A 157 3.41 -7.53 4.64
C THR A 157 3.37 -6.48 3.54
N GLY A 158 3.38 -5.23 3.93
CA GLY A 158 3.48 -4.09 3.03
C GLY A 158 3.38 -2.78 3.79
N ILE A 159 3.72 -1.68 3.10
CA ILE A 159 3.75 -0.34 3.68
C ILE A 159 2.61 0.49 3.08
N ARG A 160 1.90 1.29 3.89
CA ARG A 160 0.79 2.15 3.44
C ARG A 160 -0.26 1.34 2.65
N LYS A 161 -0.49 1.67 1.36
CA LYS A 161 -1.39 0.91 0.48
C LYS A 161 -0.95 -0.55 0.34
N GLY A 162 0.36 -0.84 0.36
CA GLY A 162 0.85 -2.22 0.42
C GLY A 162 0.40 -2.94 1.69
N GLY A 163 0.49 -2.29 2.85
CA GLY A 163 -0.06 -2.81 4.10
C GLY A 163 -1.58 -2.95 4.07
N GLN A 164 -2.30 -2.02 3.46
CA GLN A 164 -3.73 -2.14 3.21
C GLN A 164 -4.05 -3.34 2.30
N THR A 165 -3.20 -3.59 1.29
CA THR A 165 -3.30 -4.78 0.43
C THR A 165 -3.13 -6.07 1.24
N ALA A 166 -2.16 -6.15 2.15
CA ALA A 166 -2.00 -7.30 3.06
C ALA A 166 -3.26 -7.52 3.92
N ILE A 167 -3.87 -6.44 4.42
CA ILE A 167 -5.08 -6.50 5.24
C ILE A 167 -6.27 -7.03 4.44
N PHE A 168 -6.57 -6.48 3.26
CA PHE A 168 -7.72 -6.95 2.50
C PHE A 168 -7.49 -8.34 1.90
N HIS A 169 -6.26 -8.68 1.52
CA HIS A 169 -5.92 -10.05 1.15
C HIS A 169 -6.22 -11.02 2.30
N ARG A 170 -5.80 -10.69 3.54
CA ARG A 170 -6.08 -11.51 4.72
C ARG A 170 -7.59 -11.68 4.99
N ALA A 171 -8.39 -10.66 4.70
CA ALA A 171 -9.83 -10.71 4.87
C ALA A 171 -10.53 -11.65 3.88
N PHE A 172 -10.08 -11.67 2.62
CA PHE A 172 -10.68 -12.50 1.57
C PHE A 172 -10.11 -13.92 1.48
N TYR A 173 -8.85 -14.13 1.90
CA TYR A 173 -8.11 -15.39 1.78
C TYR A 173 -7.41 -15.75 3.09
N LEU A 174 -8.21 -16.16 4.07
CA LEU A 174 -7.77 -16.41 5.45
C LEU A 174 -6.62 -17.41 5.57
N ASP A 175 -6.66 -18.50 4.78
CA ASP A 175 -5.76 -19.64 4.89
C ASP A 175 -4.49 -19.50 4.02
N ASP A 176 -4.36 -18.37 3.33
CA ASP A 176 -3.21 -18.15 2.48
C ASP A 176 -1.92 -17.92 3.25
N VAL A 177 -2.02 -17.31 4.44
CA VAL A 177 -0.87 -16.99 5.26
C VAL A 177 -1.17 -17.18 6.74
N ASP A 178 -0.14 -17.42 7.53
CA ASP A 178 -0.27 -17.60 8.98
C ASP A 178 -0.39 -16.26 9.71
N LEU A 179 0.28 -15.21 9.20
CA LEU A 179 0.35 -13.89 9.81
C LEU A 179 0.28 -12.79 8.75
N SER A 180 -0.27 -11.63 9.10
CA SER A 180 -0.14 -10.40 8.32
C SER A 180 0.46 -9.29 9.16
N VAL A 181 1.51 -8.62 8.63
CA VAL A 181 2.19 -7.51 9.33
C VAL A 181 2.13 -6.25 8.45
N PRO A 182 1.01 -5.52 8.47
CA PRO A 182 0.88 -4.25 7.78
C PRO A 182 1.62 -3.12 8.51
N TYR A 183 2.39 -2.32 7.77
CA TYR A 183 3.07 -1.13 8.28
C TYR A 183 2.32 0.13 7.86
N VAL A 184 2.03 1.00 8.82
CA VAL A 184 1.43 2.33 8.62
C VAL A 184 0.27 2.33 7.60
N ALA A 185 -0.58 1.31 7.74
CA ALA A 185 -1.61 0.97 6.78
C ALA A 185 -2.97 1.54 7.22
N PRO A 186 -3.64 2.35 6.36
CA PRO A 186 -4.98 2.84 6.63
C PRO A 186 -6.04 1.78 6.34
N ILE A 187 -7.17 1.88 7.02
CA ILE A 187 -8.45 1.26 6.67
C ILE A 187 -9.50 2.35 6.72
N ASN A 188 -9.65 3.10 5.63
CA ASN A 188 -10.65 4.15 5.59
C ASN A 188 -12.03 3.52 5.36
N LEU A 189 -13.02 3.96 6.11
CA LEU A 189 -14.37 3.39 6.12
C LEU A 189 -15.37 4.19 5.29
N SER A 190 -14.95 5.32 4.73
CA SER A 190 -15.73 6.18 3.85
C SER A 190 -14.84 6.78 2.75
N ARG A 191 -15.48 7.35 1.74
CA ARG A 191 -14.79 7.99 0.60
C ARG A 191 -13.75 9.02 1.06
N GLU A 192 -14.15 9.85 2.02
CA GLU A 192 -13.30 10.82 2.72
C GLU A 192 -13.50 10.56 4.21
N ASP A 193 -12.49 9.96 4.84
CA ASP A 193 -12.64 9.46 6.20
C ASP A 193 -12.49 10.57 7.24
N HIS A 194 -13.55 10.81 7.99
CA HIS A 194 -13.60 11.90 8.97
C HIS A 194 -12.56 11.75 10.09
N ARG A 195 -12.10 10.54 10.40
CA ARG A 195 -11.06 10.31 11.40
C ARG A 195 -9.75 11.03 11.08
N LEU A 196 -9.46 11.27 9.79
CA LEU A 196 -8.31 12.07 9.37
C LEU A 196 -8.49 13.53 9.75
N PHE A 197 -9.70 14.08 9.61
CA PHE A 197 -10.00 15.43 10.07
C PHE A 197 -9.84 15.54 11.59
N ASP A 198 -10.43 14.62 12.35
CA ASP A 198 -10.30 14.60 13.82
C ASP A 198 -8.83 14.47 14.25
N PHE A 199 -8.03 13.70 13.51
CA PHE A 199 -6.60 13.59 13.74
C PHE A 199 -5.90 14.97 13.64
N PHE A 200 -6.10 15.73 12.56
CA PHE A 200 -5.46 17.02 12.37
C PHE A 200 -5.91 18.08 13.39
N MET A 201 -7.10 17.95 13.93
CA MET A 201 -7.55 18.81 15.02
C MET A 201 -6.88 18.50 16.36
N ASN A 202 -6.28 17.32 16.54
CA ASN A 202 -5.78 16.85 17.83
C ASN A 202 -4.30 16.46 17.86
N VAL A 203 -3.64 16.22 16.69
CA VAL A 203 -2.24 15.80 16.63
C VAL A 203 -1.30 16.89 17.14
N GLY A 204 -0.26 16.50 17.87
CA GLY A 204 0.69 17.44 18.48
C GLY A 204 0.06 18.39 19.50
N THR A 205 0.75 19.47 19.79
CA THR A 205 0.26 20.53 20.68
C THR A 205 -0.55 21.61 19.91
N PRO A 206 -1.39 22.40 20.58
CA PRO A 206 -2.05 23.54 19.94
C PRO A 206 -1.06 24.56 19.32
N GLU A 207 0.10 24.74 19.96
CA GLU A 207 1.16 25.65 19.53
C GLU A 207 1.81 25.17 18.23
N GLU A 208 2.07 23.86 18.10
CA GLU A 208 2.59 23.26 16.87
C GLU A 208 1.62 23.40 15.71
N ARG A 209 0.34 23.11 15.95
CA ARG A 209 -0.70 23.29 14.91
C ARG A 209 -0.83 24.74 14.48
N ALA A 210 -0.76 25.69 15.43
CA ALA A 210 -0.80 27.14 15.14
C ALA A 210 0.44 27.59 14.34
N LYS A 211 1.63 27.05 14.63
CA LYS A 211 2.87 27.35 13.88
C LYS A 211 2.78 26.85 12.44
N ILE A 212 2.26 25.62 12.22
CA ILE A 212 2.01 25.05 10.88
C ILE A 212 1.01 25.95 10.11
N GLU A 213 -0.13 26.27 10.70
CA GLU A 213 -1.15 27.13 10.09
C GLU A 213 -0.60 28.51 9.75
N SER A 214 0.18 29.16 10.66
CA SER A 214 0.82 30.44 10.44
C SER A 214 1.81 30.41 9.27
N PHE A 215 2.60 29.35 9.13
CA PHE A 215 3.48 29.14 7.98
C PHE A 215 2.68 29.10 6.67
N GLN A 216 1.62 28.29 6.61
CA GLN A 216 0.76 28.20 5.42
C GLN A 216 0.11 29.55 5.07
N GLN A 217 -0.38 30.30 6.06
CA GLN A 217 -0.91 31.65 5.87
C GLN A 217 0.14 32.60 5.29
N ASN A 218 1.36 32.57 5.83
CA ASN A 218 2.46 33.42 5.39
C ASN A 218 2.86 33.15 3.94
N VAL A 219 2.93 31.86 3.56
CA VAL A 219 3.15 31.44 2.16
C VAL A 219 2.06 31.96 1.23
N LEU A 220 0.78 31.85 1.64
CA LEU A 220 -0.35 32.28 0.81
C LEU A 220 -0.41 33.83 0.72
N MET A 221 -0.09 34.57 1.79
CA MET A 221 -0.04 36.03 1.79
C MET A 221 1.08 36.60 0.89
N LYS A 222 2.23 35.89 0.85
CA LYS A 222 3.35 36.23 -0.04
C LYS A 222 3.27 35.56 -1.42
N ARG A 223 2.10 35.08 -1.82
CA ARG A 223 1.86 34.35 -3.09
C ARG A 223 2.47 35.08 -4.30
N ASP A 224 2.28 36.38 -4.42
CA ASP A 224 2.71 37.14 -5.61
C ASP A 224 4.23 37.16 -5.74
N GLU A 225 4.97 37.07 -4.63
CA GLU A 225 6.43 36.94 -4.61
C GLU A 225 6.87 35.48 -4.83
N ILE A 226 6.12 34.52 -4.31
CA ILE A 226 6.46 33.05 -4.36
C ILE A 226 6.06 32.40 -5.70
N MET A 227 4.98 32.83 -6.35
CA MET A 227 4.50 32.23 -7.58
C MET A 227 5.55 32.24 -8.71
N PRO A 228 6.37 33.27 -8.94
CA PRO A 228 7.47 33.20 -9.89
C PRO A 228 8.49 32.11 -9.56
N LEU A 229 8.80 31.87 -8.28
CA LEU A 229 9.71 30.83 -7.81
C LEU A 229 9.11 29.44 -8.06
N PHE A 230 7.83 29.27 -7.73
CA PHE A 230 7.07 28.04 -7.98
C PHE A 230 7.06 27.66 -9.47
N LYS A 231 6.80 28.65 -10.36
CA LYS A 231 6.81 28.45 -11.81
C LYS A 231 8.20 28.09 -12.34
N THR A 232 9.24 28.72 -11.83
CA THR A 232 10.63 28.41 -12.18
C THR A 232 10.97 26.98 -11.78
N TYR A 233 10.69 26.61 -10.54
CA TYR A 233 10.91 25.24 -10.03
C TYR A 233 10.15 24.19 -10.85
N ALA A 234 8.88 24.44 -11.17
CA ALA A 234 8.08 23.54 -11.99
C ALA A 234 8.70 23.36 -13.37
N LYS A 235 9.17 24.43 -14.01
CA LYS A 235 9.87 24.40 -15.31
C LYS A 235 11.16 23.58 -15.23
N ASP A 236 11.97 23.77 -14.20
CA ASP A 236 13.25 23.07 -14.01
C ASP A 236 13.05 21.55 -13.78
N LYS A 237 11.93 21.17 -13.16
CA LYS A 237 11.50 19.79 -12.93
C LYS A 237 10.68 19.21 -14.08
N ASN A 238 10.38 19.99 -15.11
CA ASN A 238 9.46 19.63 -16.20
C ASN A 238 8.04 19.25 -15.71
N TYR A 239 7.57 19.89 -14.65
CA TYR A 239 6.22 19.68 -14.14
C TYR A 239 5.22 20.54 -14.93
N THR A 240 4.10 19.91 -15.31
CA THR A 240 2.91 20.57 -15.84
C THR A 240 1.73 20.32 -14.92
N PHE A 241 0.77 21.24 -14.92
CA PHE A 241 -0.40 21.18 -14.05
C PHE A 241 -1.68 21.39 -14.86
N ARG A 242 -2.40 20.29 -15.18
CA ARG A 242 -3.70 20.35 -15.89
C ARG A 242 -4.73 21.22 -15.18
N MET A 243 -4.59 21.39 -13.86
CA MET A 243 -5.45 22.25 -13.02
C MET A 243 -5.07 23.73 -13.03
N GLY A 244 -3.93 24.08 -13.65
CA GLY A 244 -3.36 25.42 -13.61
C GLY A 244 -2.54 25.70 -12.36
N TYR A 245 -1.70 26.76 -12.43
CA TYR A 245 -0.73 27.09 -11.37
C TYR A 245 -1.38 27.48 -10.04
N ASP A 246 -2.48 28.25 -10.06
CA ASP A 246 -3.12 28.71 -8.82
C ASP A 246 -3.68 27.56 -8.01
N LYS A 247 -4.39 26.62 -8.66
CA LYS A 247 -4.92 25.43 -7.99
C LYS A 247 -3.80 24.51 -7.52
N ALA A 248 -2.77 24.30 -8.33
CA ALA A 248 -1.62 23.48 -7.96
C ALA A 248 -0.90 24.05 -6.73
N PHE A 249 -0.67 25.37 -6.70
CA PHE A 249 -0.04 26.04 -5.57
C PHE A 249 -0.89 25.94 -4.29
N ASP A 250 -2.20 26.19 -4.38
CA ASP A 250 -3.11 26.05 -3.25
C ASP A 250 -3.03 24.61 -2.66
N LEU A 251 -3.05 23.59 -3.51
CA LEU A 251 -2.97 22.21 -3.06
C LEU A 251 -1.63 21.87 -2.41
N VAL A 252 -0.51 22.37 -2.95
CA VAL A 252 0.82 22.17 -2.33
C VAL A 252 0.87 22.79 -0.94
N VAL A 253 0.26 23.99 -0.76
CA VAL A 253 0.19 24.62 0.54
C VAL A 253 -0.73 23.86 1.49
N LEU A 254 -1.90 23.41 1.02
CA LEU A 254 -2.83 22.62 1.84
C LEU A 254 -2.28 21.25 2.23
N GLU A 255 -1.50 20.61 1.35
CA GLU A 255 -0.84 19.33 1.59
C GLU A 255 0.24 19.43 2.67
N TYR A 256 0.78 20.61 2.93
CA TYR A 256 1.88 20.80 3.87
C TYR A 256 1.57 20.23 5.26
N THR A 257 0.38 20.47 5.82
CA THR A 257 -0.02 19.91 7.12
C THR A 257 -0.01 18.40 7.13
N PHE A 258 -0.55 17.78 6.07
CA PHE A 258 -0.57 16.31 5.94
C PHE A 258 0.87 15.75 5.85
N SER A 259 1.66 16.30 4.94
CA SER A 259 3.05 15.89 4.71
C SER A 259 3.91 16.10 5.96
N PHE A 260 3.73 17.22 6.68
CA PHE A 260 4.48 17.52 7.89
C PHE A 260 4.38 16.37 8.91
N TRP A 261 3.17 15.96 9.27
CA TRP A 261 2.95 14.89 10.23
C TRP A 261 3.27 13.52 9.64
N GLN A 262 2.93 13.28 8.38
CA GLN A 262 3.23 12.02 7.71
C GLN A 262 4.73 11.72 7.72
N TRP A 263 5.58 12.69 7.45
CA TRP A 263 7.02 12.45 7.32
C TRP A 263 7.79 12.72 8.61
N GLY A 264 7.13 13.21 9.65
CA GLY A 264 7.75 13.51 10.93
C GLY A 264 8.72 14.69 10.84
N SER A 265 8.30 15.76 10.17
CA SER A 265 9.07 16.99 10.07
C SER A 265 9.24 17.65 11.44
N ASN A 266 10.36 18.34 11.64
CA ASN A 266 10.64 19.01 12.90
C ASN A 266 9.98 20.40 12.94
N ILE A 267 9.22 20.67 13.99
CA ILE A 267 8.52 21.93 14.18
C ILE A 267 9.48 23.16 14.27
N GLU A 268 10.71 22.94 14.73
CA GLU A 268 11.70 24.01 14.87
C GLU A 268 12.27 24.46 13.52
N ASP A 269 12.16 23.62 12.47
CA ASP A 269 12.64 23.94 11.13
C ASP A 269 11.68 24.86 10.36
N ILE A 270 10.46 25.08 10.86
CA ILE A 270 9.47 25.98 10.22
C ILE A 270 9.96 27.42 10.29
N PRO A 271 10.10 28.12 9.15
CA PRO A 271 10.54 29.50 9.08
C PRO A 271 9.67 30.45 9.91
N THR A 272 10.29 31.49 10.44
CA THR A 272 9.60 32.55 11.20
C THR A 272 8.73 33.44 10.30
N ASN A 273 7.86 34.25 10.90
CA ASN A 273 6.90 35.09 10.15
C ASN A 273 7.56 36.18 9.31
N ASP A 274 8.79 36.59 9.61
CA ASP A 274 9.59 37.56 8.87
C ASP A 274 10.43 36.96 7.74
N ALA A 275 10.35 35.64 7.53
CA ALA A 275 11.07 34.92 6.47
C ALA A 275 10.75 35.50 5.08
N THR A 276 11.76 35.52 4.23
CA THR A 276 11.64 35.93 2.83
C THR A 276 10.81 34.96 2.00
N ALA A 277 10.32 35.39 0.84
CA ALA A 277 9.62 34.51 -0.10
C ALA A 277 10.46 33.31 -0.53
N ASN A 278 11.78 33.47 -0.68
CA ASN A 278 12.70 32.38 -1.01
C ASN A 278 12.79 31.31 0.12
N GLU A 279 12.93 31.79 1.37
CA GLU A 279 12.99 30.88 2.53
C GLU A 279 11.69 30.11 2.70
N LEU A 280 10.54 30.79 2.60
CA LEU A 280 9.23 30.17 2.67
C LEU A 280 9.04 29.12 1.57
N PHE A 281 9.39 29.46 0.31
CA PHE A 281 9.23 28.53 -0.81
C PHE A 281 10.19 27.34 -0.72
N ASN A 282 11.43 27.56 -0.29
CA ASN A 282 12.39 26.48 -0.09
C ASN A 282 11.88 25.48 0.97
N HIS A 283 11.38 25.98 2.09
CA HIS A 283 10.81 25.12 3.12
C HIS A 283 9.53 24.40 2.65
N LEU A 284 8.64 25.10 1.95
CA LEU A 284 7.41 24.53 1.40
C LEU A 284 7.70 23.34 0.47
N LYS A 285 8.62 23.51 -0.51
CA LYS A 285 8.93 22.45 -1.49
C LYS A 285 9.68 21.25 -0.90
N GLU A 286 10.32 21.41 0.26
CA GLU A 286 10.96 20.32 1.01
C GLU A 286 9.94 19.59 1.90
N GLY A 287 9.00 20.32 2.49
CA GLY A 287 7.97 19.78 3.37
C GLY A 287 6.71 19.28 2.64
N SER A 288 6.47 19.73 1.40
CA SER A 288 5.33 19.32 0.59
C SER A 288 5.76 19.09 -0.85
N ASP A 289 5.58 17.87 -1.37
CA ASP A 289 6.02 17.51 -2.71
C ASP A 289 5.21 18.23 -3.80
N VAL A 290 5.85 19.23 -4.45
CA VAL A 290 5.27 19.95 -5.60
C VAL A 290 4.94 18.97 -6.74
N GLY A 291 5.74 17.91 -6.90
CA GLY A 291 5.53 16.88 -7.91
C GLY A 291 4.22 16.12 -7.73
N TYR A 292 3.73 15.99 -6.50
CA TYR A 292 2.48 15.27 -6.18
C TYR A 292 1.26 15.74 -6.99
N VAL A 293 1.15 17.06 -7.23
CA VAL A 293 0.04 17.66 -7.99
C VAL A 293 0.34 17.79 -9.50
N SER A 294 1.51 17.35 -9.96
CA SER A 294 1.91 17.41 -11.37
C SER A 294 1.21 16.35 -12.24
N ASP A 295 1.13 16.62 -13.53
CA ASP A 295 0.60 15.68 -14.51
C ASP A 295 1.50 14.44 -14.65
N GLN A 296 2.81 14.60 -14.43
CA GLN A 296 3.79 13.52 -14.47
C GLN A 296 3.52 12.51 -13.34
N SER A 297 3.41 12.99 -12.10
CA SER A 297 3.06 12.13 -10.96
C SER A 297 1.68 11.51 -11.12
N TRP A 298 0.69 12.29 -11.59
CA TRP A 298 -0.66 11.79 -11.81
C TRP A 298 -0.70 10.60 -12.78
N ASN A 299 0.08 10.64 -13.86
CA ASN A 299 0.12 9.53 -14.82
C ASN A 299 0.58 8.22 -14.17
N ASP A 300 1.49 8.29 -13.21
CA ASP A 300 2.01 7.11 -12.50
C ASP A 300 1.05 6.61 -11.41
N ILE A 301 0.35 7.52 -10.71
CA ILE A 301 -0.44 7.19 -9.50
C ILE A 301 -1.96 7.22 -9.71
N LYS A 302 -2.46 7.60 -10.89
CA LYS A 302 -3.90 7.60 -11.18
C LYS A 302 -4.63 6.28 -10.90
N PRO A 303 -4.01 5.07 -11.03
CA PRO A 303 -4.66 3.84 -10.60
C PRO A 303 -4.93 3.81 -9.09
N PHE A 304 -4.02 4.37 -8.27
CA PHE A 304 -4.24 4.52 -6.84
C PHE A 304 -5.46 5.40 -6.56
N PHE A 305 -5.52 6.59 -7.16
CA PHE A 305 -6.64 7.51 -6.93
C PHE A 305 -7.97 6.94 -7.40
N PHE A 306 -7.98 6.21 -8.54
CA PHE A 306 -9.18 5.50 -8.95
C PHE A 306 -9.66 4.55 -7.85
N GLN A 307 -8.79 3.67 -7.37
CA GLN A 307 -9.12 2.69 -6.35
C GLN A 307 -9.47 3.35 -5.00
N ALA A 308 -8.77 4.43 -4.63
CA ALA A 308 -9.04 5.19 -3.41
C ALA A 308 -10.46 5.77 -3.42
N TYR A 309 -10.87 6.43 -4.52
CA TYR A 309 -12.19 7.05 -4.64
C TYR A 309 -13.31 6.08 -5.03
N LYS A 310 -12.95 4.87 -5.45
CA LYS A 310 -13.90 3.79 -5.74
C LYS A 310 -14.17 2.92 -4.52
N GLU A 311 -13.14 2.55 -3.72
CA GLU A 311 -13.26 1.50 -2.72
C GLU A 311 -12.45 1.69 -1.43
N LEU A 312 -11.23 2.28 -1.51
CA LEU A 312 -10.31 2.28 -0.36
C LEU A 312 -10.53 3.45 0.60
N GLY A 313 -11.15 4.54 0.13
CA GLY A 313 -11.25 5.79 0.86
C GLY A 313 -9.94 6.60 0.88
N TYR A 314 -10.08 7.90 1.13
CA TYR A 314 -8.95 8.83 1.17
C TYR A 314 -9.26 9.99 2.14
N TYR A 315 -8.70 11.18 1.87
CA TYR A 315 -8.97 12.40 2.61
C TYR A 315 -9.35 13.56 1.68
N ALA A 316 -9.99 14.56 2.26
CA ALA A 316 -10.21 15.86 1.67
C ALA A 316 -9.42 16.92 2.45
N TYR A 317 -9.09 18.02 1.78
CA TYR A 317 -8.55 19.20 2.47
C TYR A 317 -9.68 20.02 3.07
N VAL A 318 -9.47 20.48 4.29
CA VAL A 318 -10.35 21.44 4.98
C VAL A 318 -9.56 22.72 5.21
N PRO A 319 -9.69 23.72 4.32
CA PRO A 319 -8.85 24.92 4.35
C PRO A 319 -9.00 25.76 5.64
N GLY A 320 -10.17 25.78 6.26
CA GLY A 320 -10.40 26.55 7.47
C GLY A 320 -10.04 28.03 7.30
N LYS A 321 -9.13 28.56 8.14
CA LYS A 321 -8.68 29.98 8.08
C LYS A 321 -7.86 30.29 6.83
N LEU A 322 -7.38 29.29 6.09
CA LEU A 322 -6.66 29.51 4.83
C LEU A 322 -7.62 29.86 3.68
N SER A 323 -8.91 29.49 3.79
CA SER A 323 -9.91 29.63 2.72
C SER A 323 -9.93 31.04 2.06
N PRO A 324 -9.90 32.16 2.79
CA PRO A 324 -9.90 33.47 2.18
C PRO A 324 -8.63 33.82 1.38
N LEU A 325 -7.53 33.06 1.59
CA LEU A 325 -6.23 33.29 0.94
C LEU A 325 -6.03 32.42 -0.30
N LEU A 326 -6.90 31.42 -0.53
CA LEU A 326 -6.84 30.59 -1.71
C LEU A 326 -7.32 31.33 -2.96
N LYS A 327 -6.69 31.08 -4.11
CA LYS A 327 -7.11 31.67 -5.39
C LYS A 327 -7.77 30.62 -6.32
N GLY A 328 -7.43 29.35 -6.17
CA GLY A 328 -7.92 28.26 -7.03
C GLY A 328 -9.13 27.53 -6.49
N TYR A 329 -9.40 27.64 -5.20
CA TYR A 329 -10.48 26.93 -4.51
C TYR A 329 -11.26 27.85 -3.57
N HIS A 330 -12.59 27.68 -3.53
CA HIS A 330 -13.51 28.52 -2.75
C HIS A 330 -14.54 27.66 -1.96
N SER A 331 -14.19 26.40 -1.68
CA SER A 331 -15.03 25.47 -0.94
C SER A 331 -14.47 25.24 0.46
N ASP A 332 -15.35 25.00 1.43
CA ASP A 332 -14.97 24.63 2.80
C ASP A 332 -14.32 23.24 2.87
N THR A 333 -14.53 22.41 1.85
CA THR A 333 -13.91 21.11 1.68
C THR A 333 -13.49 20.92 0.24
N ILE A 334 -12.25 20.51 0.02
CA ILE A 334 -11.67 20.26 -1.31
C ILE A 334 -11.35 18.78 -1.40
N SER A 335 -12.17 18.06 -2.17
CA SER A 335 -11.98 16.63 -2.40
C SER A 335 -10.74 16.36 -3.25
N SER A 336 -9.98 15.33 -2.90
CA SER A 336 -8.90 14.82 -3.74
C SER A 336 -9.41 13.93 -4.91
N SER A 337 -10.72 13.80 -5.10
CA SER A 337 -11.36 13.10 -6.23
C SER A 337 -10.87 13.61 -7.60
N MET A 338 -10.43 14.87 -7.67
CA MET A 338 -9.85 15.46 -8.88
C MET A 338 -8.64 14.71 -9.43
N PHE A 339 -7.97 13.92 -8.59
CA PHE A 339 -6.86 13.06 -9.00
C PHE A 339 -7.33 11.69 -9.52
N ALA A 340 -8.58 11.29 -9.28
CA ALA A 340 -9.10 10.02 -9.72
C ALA A 340 -9.59 10.08 -11.19
N PRO A 341 -9.25 9.10 -12.04
CA PRO A 341 -9.97 8.91 -13.30
C PRO A 341 -11.47 8.75 -13.04
N GLY A 342 -12.29 9.59 -13.65
CA GLY A 342 -13.74 9.67 -13.40
C GLY A 342 -14.13 10.67 -12.32
N GLY A 343 -13.20 11.10 -11.45
CA GLY A 343 -13.42 12.17 -10.48
C GLY A 343 -14.69 11.98 -9.63
N ASP A 344 -15.51 13.02 -9.54
CA ASP A 344 -16.75 13.01 -8.74
C ASP A 344 -17.85 12.10 -9.29
N THR A 345 -17.72 11.60 -10.53
CA THR A 345 -18.70 10.67 -11.11
C THR A 345 -18.55 9.24 -10.58
N LEU A 346 -17.44 8.93 -9.87
CA LEU A 346 -17.22 7.63 -9.26
C LEU A 346 -18.18 7.42 -8.09
N THR A 347 -18.95 6.35 -8.14
CA THR A 347 -19.73 5.90 -6.98
C THR A 347 -18.81 5.14 -6.02
N PHE A 348 -18.68 5.64 -4.80
CA PHE A 348 -17.89 4.98 -3.75
C PHE A 348 -18.60 3.71 -3.27
N GLN A 349 -17.86 2.62 -3.18
CA GLN A 349 -18.27 1.36 -2.59
C GLN A 349 -17.52 1.16 -1.27
N PRO A 350 -18.19 0.94 -0.15
CA PRO A 350 -17.54 0.84 1.15
C PRO A 350 -16.88 -0.54 1.37
N THR A 351 -16.05 -0.98 0.42
CA THR A 351 -15.41 -2.30 0.43
C THR A 351 -14.56 -2.51 1.68
N MET A 352 -13.93 -1.45 2.20
CA MET A 352 -13.13 -1.56 3.42
C MET A 352 -13.98 -1.80 4.68
N GLN A 353 -15.27 -1.44 4.68
CA GLN A 353 -16.19 -1.86 5.74
C GLN A 353 -16.45 -3.38 5.68
N LEU A 354 -16.62 -3.94 4.47
CA LEU A 354 -16.72 -5.40 4.28
C LEU A 354 -15.45 -6.10 4.74
N VAL A 355 -14.26 -5.59 4.38
CA VAL A 355 -12.97 -6.11 4.85
C VAL A 355 -12.93 -6.16 6.37
N MET A 356 -13.34 -5.08 7.06
CA MET A 356 -13.39 -5.05 8.52
C MET A 356 -14.39 -6.05 9.11
N GLN A 357 -15.54 -6.25 8.48
CA GLN A 357 -16.54 -7.24 8.90
C GLN A 357 -15.97 -8.67 8.81
N GLN A 358 -15.29 -9.01 7.71
CA GLN A 358 -14.64 -10.31 7.54
C GLN A 358 -13.54 -10.55 8.59
N LEU A 359 -12.68 -9.54 8.83
CA LEU A 359 -11.67 -9.64 9.87
C LEU A 359 -12.27 -9.85 11.27
N GLN A 360 -13.36 -9.15 11.59
CA GLN A 360 -14.07 -9.32 12.87
C GLN A 360 -14.69 -10.70 13.02
N GLN A 361 -15.21 -11.25 11.94
CA GLN A 361 -15.84 -12.57 11.93
C GLN A 361 -14.82 -13.69 12.15
N PHE A 362 -13.66 -13.59 11.49
CA PHE A 362 -12.67 -14.67 11.46
C PHE A 362 -11.49 -14.46 12.40
N ASN A 363 -11.27 -13.22 12.86
CA ASN A 363 -10.26 -12.82 13.84
C ASN A 363 -8.85 -13.40 13.57
N PRO A 364 -8.27 -13.18 12.36
CA PRO A 364 -6.98 -13.73 11.98
C PRO A 364 -5.81 -13.04 12.73
N GLU A 365 -4.65 -13.70 12.77
CA GLU A 365 -3.42 -13.12 13.32
C GLU A 365 -2.94 -11.94 12.47
N ILE A 366 -2.90 -10.74 13.07
CA ILE A 366 -2.42 -9.51 12.46
C ILE A 366 -1.58 -8.73 13.48
N ILE A 367 -0.43 -8.23 13.06
CA ILE A 367 0.39 -7.30 13.84
C ILE A 367 0.54 -6.00 13.06
N ALA A 368 -0.21 -4.98 13.43
CA ALA A 368 -0.19 -3.67 12.78
C ALA A 368 0.87 -2.76 13.39
N ILE A 369 1.83 -2.30 12.59
CA ILE A 369 2.88 -1.36 12.99
C ILE A 369 2.41 0.06 12.67
N ILE A 370 2.34 0.94 13.66
CA ILE A 370 1.63 2.22 13.59
C ILE A 370 2.53 3.34 14.14
N GLY A 371 2.63 4.46 13.42
CA GLY A 371 3.15 5.71 13.94
C GLY A 371 2.02 6.52 14.55
N GLN A 372 2.19 7.01 15.78
CA GLN A 372 1.15 7.77 16.47
C GLN A 372 0.84 9.10 15.78
N ASN A 373 1.88 9.77 15.25
CA ASN A 373 1.77 11.05 14.55
C ASN A 373 1.59 10.90 13.03
N ASP A 374 1.52 9.65 12.52
CA ASP A 374 1.17 9.41 11.11
C ASP A 374 -0.34 9.60 10.89
N PRO A 375 -0.77 10.48 9.97
CA PRO A 375 -2.18 10.64 9.64
C PRO A 375 -2.86 9.31 9.30
N TRP A 376 -2.18 8.42 8.58
CA TRP A 376 -2.69 7.10 8.24
C TRP A 376 -2.84 6.16 9.45
N GLY A 377 -2.13 6.44 10.54
CA GLY A 377 -2.29 5.75 11.82
C GLY A 377 -3.69 5.96 12.44
N SER A 378 -4.31 7.13 12.21
CA SER A 378 -5.65 7.46 12.73
C SER A 378 -6.75 6.59 12.13
N THR A 379 -6.53 6.11 10.90
CA THR A 379 -7.45 5.21 10.20
C THR A 379 -6.96 3.77 10.14
N SER A 380 -5.88 3.43 10.86
CA SER A 380 -5.40 2.06 10.96
C SER A 380 -6.43 1.13 11.58
N ILE A 381 -6.17 -0.17 11.51
CA ILE A 381 -7.05 -1.20 12.07
C ILE A 381 -7.30 -0.94 13.56
N ILE A 382 -8.55 -0.62 13.92
CA ILE A 382 -8.98 -0.31 15.28
C ILE A 382 -10.26 -1.10 15.55
N ASN A 383 -10.15 -2.18 16.31
CA ASN A 383 -11.38 -2.84 16.76
C ASN A 383 -11.14 -3.68 18.00
N SER A 384 -11.92 -3.40 19.04
CA SER A 384 -11.94 -4.17 20.30
C SER A 384 -12.39 -5.63 20.12
N LYS A 385 -12.97 -5.98 18.97
CA LYS A 385 -13.39 -7.35 18.65
C LYS A 385 -12.32 -8.19 17.97
N LEU A 386 -11.19 -7.59 17.59
CA LEU A 386 -10.06 -8.28 16.96
C LEU A 386 -9.04 -8.70 18.04
N THR A 387 -9.30 -9.80 18.71
CA THR A 387 -8.46 -10.25 19.86
C THR A 387 -7.11 -10.81 19.41
N ASN A 388 -7.00 -11.30 18.16
CA ASN A 388 -5.76 -11.78 17.57
C ASN A 388 -5.02 -10.67 16.78
N THR A 389 -5.48 -9.43 16.87
CA THR A 389 -4.80 -8.30 16.26
C THR A 389 -4.02 -7.52 17.32
N MET A 390 -2.70 -7.52 17.17
CA MET A 390 -1.80 -6.67 17.94
C MET A 390 -1.60 -5.33 17.21
N ARG A 391 -1.67 -4.23 17.97
CA ARG A 391 -1.32 -2.89 17.49
C ARG A 391 -0.04 -2.45 18.17
N ALA A 392 1.05 -2.38 17.43
CA ALA A 392 2.35 -1.90 17.89
C ALA A 392 2.52 -0.44 17.47
N VAL A 393 2.36 0.47 18.43
CA VAL A 393 2.36 1.91 18.21
C VAL A 393 3.70 2.50 18.63
N ALA A 394 4.36 3.25 17.74
CA ALA A 394 5.48 4.10 18.09
C ALA A 394 4.94 5.45 18.58
N PRO A 395 5.15 5.84 19.86
CA PRO A 395 4.87 7.20 20.31
C PRO A 395 5.64 8.21 19.44
N GLU A 396 4.99 9.31 19.07
CA GLU A 396 5.56 10.34 18.17
C GLU A 396 6.03 9.81 16.80
N GLY A 397 5.82 8.52 16.50
CA GLY A 397 6.21 7.88 15.24
C GLY A 397 5.43 8.44 14.05
N SER A 398 6.11 8.58 12.93
CA SER A 398 5.58 9.02 11.63
C SER A 398 5.31 7.84 10.69
N HIS A 399 5.07 8.12 9.42
CA HIS A 399 4.95 7.12 8.34
C HIS A 399 6.23 6.27 8.12
N LEU A 400 7.33 6.72 8.71
CA LEU A 400 8.62 6.01 8.69
C LEU A 400 8.74 4.94 9.79
N THR A 401 7.70 4.75 10.60
CA THR A 401 7.68 3.75 11.67
C THR A 401 7.85 2.33 11.13
N ARG A 402 8.79 1.61 11.72
CA ARG A 402 9.13 0.21 11.44
C ARG A 402 9.30 -0.54 12.76
N ILE A 403 9.40 -1.88 12.74
CA ILE A 403 9.65 -2.66 13.97
C ILE A 403 10.90 -2.14 14.68
N ARG A 404 11.99 -1.90 13.95
CA ARG A 404 13.26 -1.38 14.50
C ARG A 404 13.18 0.01 15.13
N THR A 405 12.13 0.79 14.84
CA THR A 405 11.92 2.14 15.39
C THR A 405 10.87 2.18 16.50
N LEU A 406 10.28 1.04 16.86
CA LEU A 406 9.40 0.93 18.02
C LEU A 406 10.21 1.07 19.32
N PRO A 407 9.58 1.50 20.44
CA PRO A 407 10.18 1.37 21.76
C PRO A 407 10.64 -0.08 22.00
N LEU A 408 11.78 -0.24 22.66
CA LEU A 408 12.45 -1.55 22.79
C LEU A 408 11.53 -2.64 23.37
N GLU A 409 10.72 -2.33 24.36
CA GLU A 409 9.77 -3.29 24.95
C GLU A 409 8.72 -3.73 23.91
N THR A 410 8.12 -2.77 23.19
CA THR A 410 7.15 -3.06 22.12
C THR A 410 7.81 -3.84 20.98
N GLN A 411 9.03 -3.46 20.60
CA GLN A 411 9.81 -4.17 19.59
C GLN A 411 10.01 -5.63 19.95
N ASN A 412 10.47 -5.91 21.18
CA ASN A 412 10.70 -7.28 21.67
C ASN A 412 9.39 -8.09 21.67
N THR A 413 8.30 -7.52 22.17
CA THR A 413 6.98 -8.17 22.16
C THR A 413 6.50 -8.51 20.76
N VAL A 414 6.71 -7.60 19.79
CA VAL A 414 6.37 -7.84 18.37
C VAL A 414 7.22 -8.99 17.81
N ILE A 415 8.52 -8.96 18.03
CA ILE A 415 9.45 -9.99 17.53
C ILE A 415 9.13 -11.36 18.14
N GLU A 416 8.88 -11.42 19.43
CA GLU A 416 8.47 -12.65 20.14
C GLU A 416 7.18 -13.22 19.54
N LYS A 417 6.16 -12.37 19.35
CA LYS A 417 4.88 -12.82 18.77
C LYS A 417 5.01 -13.29 17.33
N ILE A 418 5.83 -12.61 16.50
CA ILE A 418 6.12 -13.05 15.13
C ILE A 418 6.80 -14.42 15.15
N ASN A 419 7.80 -14.62 16.02
CA ASN A 419 8.54 -15.88 16.10
C ASN A 419 7.64 -17.03 16.59
N GLU A 420 6.79 -16.79 17.59
CA GLU A 420 5.78 -17.76 18.04
C GLU A 420 4.92 -18.26 16.86
N ILE A 421 4.36 -17.36 16.06
CA ILE A 421 3.47 -17.74 14.93
C ILE A 421 4.24 -18.40 13.80
N MET A 422 5.45 -17.94 13.50
CA MET A 422 6.18 -18.35 12.29
C MET A 422 7.06 -19.60 12.48
N TYR A 423 7.36 -20.00 13.73
CA TYR A 423 8.27 -21.12 14.00
C TYR A 423 7.69 -22.20 14.96
N GLU A 424 6.58 -21.92 15.60
CA GLU A 424 5.79 -22.87 16.38
C GLU A 424 4.56 -23.35 15.62
#